data_362bdab7d2def77ed8386319c75754e2
#
_entry.id   362bdab7d2def77ed8386319c75754e2
#
_cell.length_a   1.000
_cell.length_b   1.000
_cell.length_c   1.000
_cell.angle_alpha   90.00
_cell.angle_beta   90.00
_cell.angle_gamma   90.00
#
_symmetry.space_group_name_H-M   'P 1'
#
loop_
_entity.id
_entity.type
_entity.pdbx_description
1 polymer ?
#
loop_
_entity_poly.entity_id
_entity_poly.type
_entity_poly.pdbx_seq_one_letter_code
_entity_poly.pdbx_strand_id
1 'polypeptide(L)'
;MGLDPSIAARTGSPGEYVAYAAAKAGVEALTTGLAREFGPVGIRVNAVSPGTTDTTIHARAGEPGRAQRVGASVPLGRPGNPVEIAEAVTWLLSPRASYVTGAVLNVSGGL
;
A
#
# COMPACT_ATOMS: atom_id res chain seq x y z
N MET A 1 -0.71 -1.46 -7.81
CA MET A 1 -1.57 -2.60 -8.15
C MET A 1 -1.49 -3.63 -7.05
N GLY A 2 -2.50 -4.35 -6.85
CA GLY A 2 -2.60 -5.37 -5.85
C GLY A 2 -3.98 -5.37 -5.24
N LEU A 3 -4.27 -6.42 -4.53
CA LEU A 3 -5.53 -6.54 -3.81
C LEU A 3 -5.43 -5.79 -2.50
N ASP A 4 -6.49 -5.07 -2.17
CA ASP A 4 -6.62 -4.42 -0.89
C ASP A 4 -6.75 -5.50 0.20
N PRO A 5 -5.87 -5.51 1.21
CA PRO A 5 -5.96 -6.49 2.30
C PRO A 5 -7.32 -6.50 2.99
N SER A 6 -7.97 -5.35 3.05
CA SER A 6 -9.28 -5.26 3.69
C SER A 6 -10.35 -6.02 2.91
N ILE A 7 -10.21 -6.17 1.61
CA ILE A 7 -11.13 -6.97 0.80
C ILE A 7 -10.99 -8.45 1.16
N ALA A 8 -9.77 -8.96 1.19
CA ALA A 8 -9.53 -10.34 1.57
C ALA A 8 -9.99 -10.66 2.99
N ALA A 9 -9.71 -9.77 3.93
CA ALA A 9 -10.14 -9.91 5.31
C ALA A 9 -11.66 -9.89 5.45
N ARG A 10 -12.31 -9.06 4.63
CA ARG A 10 -13.75 -8.87 4.68
C ARG A 10 -14.53 -10.07 4.17
N THR A 11 -14.07 -10.66 3.09
CA THR A 11 -14.75 -11.80 2.47
C THR A 11 -14.47 -13.10 3.21
N GLY A 12 -13.38 -13.16 3.96
CA GLY A 12 -12.97 -14.38 4.63
C GLY A 12 -12.65 -15.51 3.67
N SER A 13 -12.47 -15.21 2.38
CA SER A 13 -12.22 -16.23 1.37
C SER A 13 -10.75 -16.64 1.37
N PRO A 14 -10.43 -17.92 1.61
CA PRO A 14 -9.05 -18.39 1.51
C PRO A 14 -8.45 -18.16 0.14
N GLY A 15 -9.25 -18.28 -0.93
CA GLY A 15 -8.78 -18.05 -2.29
C GLY A 15 -8.37 -16.60 -2.52
N GLU A 16 -9.16 -15.65 -2.03
CA GLU A 16 -8.85 -14.23 -2.14
C GLU A 16 -7.61 -13.87 -1.32
N TYR A 17 -7.47 -14.43 -0.13
CA TYR A 17 -6.29 -14.19 0.69
C TYR A 17 -5.03 -14.72 0.01
N VAL A 18 -5.09 -15.92 -0.57
CA VAL A 18 -3.95 -16.50 -1.29
C VAL A 18 -3.59 -15.64 -2.50
N ALA A 19 -4.58 -15.17 -3.25
CA ALA A 19 -4.36 -14.29 -4.39
C ALA A 19 -3.72 -12.98 -3.97
N TYR A 20 -4.17 -12.40 -2.86
CA TYR A 20 -3.58 -11.19 -2.31
C TYR A 20 -2.11 -11.40 -1.93
N ALA A 21 -1.84 -12.50 -1.22
CA ALA A 21 -0.47 -12.82 -0.79
C ALA A 21 0.45 -13.01 -1.99
N ALA A 22 -0.02 -13.70 -3.03
CA ALA A 22 0.75 -13.91 -4.25
C ALA A 22 1.02 -12.59 -4.99
N ALA A 23 0.00 -11.71 -5.07
CA ALA A 23 0.16 -10.41 -5.70
C ALA A 23 1.15 -9.55 -4.94
N LYS A 24 1.09 -9.55 -3.62
CA LYS A 24 2.02 -8.78 -2.78
C LYS A 24 3.44 -9.29 -2.93
N ALA A 25 3.64 -10.60 -2.90
CA ALA A 25 4.96 -11.20 -3.11
C ALA A 25 5.50 -10.88 -4.50
N GLY A 26 4.62 -10.88 -5.52
CA GLY A 26 4.98 -10.50 -6.88
C GLY A 26 5.48 -9.07 -6.97
N VAL A 27 4.80 -8.13 -6.34
CA VAL A 27 5.22 -6.72 -6.30
C VAL A 27 6.57 -6.58 -5.60
N GLU A 28 6.77 -7.28 -4.49
CA GLU A 28 8.04 -7.23 -3.76
C GLU A 28 9.19 -7.78 -4.62
N ALA A 29 8.98 -8.92 -5.28
CA ALA A 29 9.98 -9.52 -6.14
C ALA A 29 10.29 -8.63 -7.34
N LEU A 30 9.26 -8.05 -7.97
CA LEU A 30 9.42 -7.15 -9.10
C LEU A 30 10.20 -5.90 -8.69
N THR A 31 9.86 -5.30 -7.55
CA THR A 31 10.53 -4.11 -7.04
C THR A 31 12.01 -4.39 -6.79
N THR A 32 12.33 -5.50 -6.14
CA THR A 32 13.70 -5.91 -5.89
C THR A 32 14.47 -6.15 -7.19
N GLY A 33 13.85 -6.89 -8.12
CA GLY A 33 14.48 -7.22 -9.40
C GLY A 33 14.77 -5.98 -10.24
N LEU A 34 13.79 -5.11 -10.37
CA LEU A 34 13.96 -3.87 -11.15
C LEU A 34 14.98 -2.92 -10.50
N ALA A 35 14.99 -2.85 -9.17
CA ALA A 35 15.97 -2.03 -8.47
C ALA A 35 17.40 -2.48 -8.77
N ARG A 36 17.62 -3.79 -8.78
CA ARG A 36 18.93 -4.36 -9.09
C ARG A 36 19.30 -4.18 -10.56
N GLU A 37 18.32 -4.33 -11.44
CA GLU A 37 18.56 -4.20 -12.88
C GLU A 37 18.88 -2.76 -13.26
N PHE A 38 18.17 -1.79 -12.72
CA PHE A 38 18.28 -0.39 -13.09
C PHE A 38 19.18 0.43 -12.17
N GLY A 39 19.61 -0.12 -11.05
CA GLY A 39 20.54 0.56 -10.15
C GLY A 39 21.83 1.01 -10.84
N PRO A 40 22.48 0.17 -11.67
CA PRO A 40 23.71 0.58 -12.36
C PRO A 40 23.56 1.78 -13.27
N VAL A 41 22.36 2.07 -13.77
CA VAL A 41 22.10 3.26 -14.61
C VAL A 41 21.51 4.43 -13.81
N GLY A 42 21.49 4.31 -12.47
CA GLY A 42 21.09 5.42 -11.61
C GLY A 42 19.58 5.59 -11.43
N ILE A 43 18.80 4.56 -11.74
CA ILE A 43 17.35 4.61 -11.56
C ILE A 43 16.98 3.86 -10.29
N ARG A 44 16.23 4.52 -9.41
CA ARG A 44 15.70 3.92 -8.20
C ARG A 44 14.28 3.42 -8.44
N VAL A 45 13.97 2.26 -7.90
CA VAL A 45 12.65 1.63 -8.03
C VAL A 45 12.18 1.23 -6.64
N ASN A 46 11.08 1.81 -6.23
CA ASN A 46 10.44 1.52 -4.95
C ASN A 46 8.94 1.34 -5.16
N ALA A 47 8.30 0.74 -4.19
CA ALA A 47 6.85 0.58 -4.20
C ALA A 47 6.26 1.13 -2.90
N VAL A 48 5.01 1.55 -2.96
CA VAL A 48 4.24 1.93 -1.78
C VAL A 48 3.06 0.99 -1.68
N SER A 49 2.87 0.42 -0.50
CA SER A 49 1.72 -0.44 -0.19
C SER A 49 0.80 0.32 0.74
N PRO A 50 -0.28 0.92 0.22
CA PRO A 50 -1.23 1.64 1.06
C PRO A 50 -2.16 0.70 1.80
N GLY A 51 -2.59 1.09 2.99
CA GLY A 51 -3.65 0.43 3.72
C GLY A 51 -5.00 1.07 3.44
N THR A 52 -5.91 0.93 4.39
CA THR A 52 -7.24 1.54 4.30
C THR A 52 -7.11 3.06 4.26
N THR A 53 -7.70 3.65 3.24
CA THR A 53 -7.65 5.10 3.02
C THR A 53 -9.07 5.65 3.02
N ASP A 54 -9.26 6.76 3.72
CA ASP A 54 -10.55 7.44 3.77
C ASP A 54 -10.76 8.22 2.46
N THR A 55 -11.71 7.77 1.66
CA THR A 55 -12.06 8.41 0.40
C THR A 55 -13.58 8.62 0.31
N THR A 56 -13.98 9.56 -0.52
CA THR A 56 -15.41 9.82 -0.76
C THR A 56 -16.11 8.64 -1.44
N ILE A 57 -15.36 7.74 -2.03
CA ILE A 57 -15.91 6.54 -2.67
C ILE A 57 -16.63 5.66 -1.66
N HIS A 58 -16.12 5.56 -0.44
CA HIS A 58 -16.76 4.78 0.61
C HIS A 58 -18.14 5.34 0.97
N ALA A 59 -18.28 6.66 1.05
CA ALA A 59 -19.56 7.29 1.30
C ALA A 59 -20.53 7.04 0.17
N ARG A 60 -20.07 7.11 -1.07
CA ARG A 60 -20.92 6.86 -2.25
C ARG A 60 -21.43 5.43 -2.32
N ALA A 61 -20.74 4.49 -1.72
CA ALA A 61 -21.16 3.09 -1.69
C ALA A 61 -22.29 2.82 -0.70
N GLY A 62 -22.86 3.85 -0.08
CA GLY A 62 -23.96 3.70 0.86
C GLY A 62 -23.55 3.31 2.27
N GLU A 63 -22.27 3.35 2.57
CA GLU A 63 -21.74 3.04 3.89
C GLU A 63 -20.81 4.16 4.37
N PRO A 64 -21.36 5.32 4.76
CA PRO A 64 -20.53 6.47 5.12
C PRO A 64 -19.55 6.21 6.28
N GLY A 65 -19.93 5.32 7.19
CA GLY A 65 -19.08 4.97 8.33
C GLY A 65 -18.10 3.83 8.07
N ARG A 66 -18.04 3.32 6.86
CA ARG A 66 -17.24 2.12 6.56
C ARG A 66 -15.76 2.34 6.74
N ALA A 67 -15.23 3.46 6.21
CA ALA A 67 -13.81 3.76 6.35
C ALA A 67 -13.41 3.86 7.81
N GLN A 68 -14.25 4.50 8.64
CA GLN A 68 -14.00 4.62 10.06
C GLN A 68 -14.06 3.27 10.77
N ARG A 69 -15.02 2.41 10.41
CA ARG A 69 -15.13 1.06 11.02
C ARG A 69 -13.93 0.19 10.66
N VAL A 70 -13.53 0.20 9.40
CA VAL A 70 -12.35 -0.54 8.95
C VAL A 70 -11.09 0.05 9.56
N GLY A 71 -11.01 1.39 9.61
CA GLY A 71 -9.90 2.09 10.21
C GLY A 71 -9.73 1.82 11.69
N ALA A 72 -10.82 1.52 12.40
CA ALA A 72 -10.75 1.20 13.81
C ALA A 72 -9.95 -0.09 14.09
N SER A 73 -9.80 -0.98 13.10
CA SER A 73 -8.97 -2.18 13.24
C SER A 73 -7.48 -1.90 12.97
N VAL A 74 -7.16 -0.71 12.49
CA VAL A 74 -5.80 -0.29 12.20
C VAL A 74 -5.10 0.07 13.52
N PRO A 75 -3.85 -0.35 13.75
CA PRO A 75 -3.14 -0.02 14.99
C PRO A 75 -3.13 1.47 15.32
N LEU A 76 -2.99 2.36 14.34
CA LEU A 76 -3.07 3.81 14.60
C LEU A 76 -4.49 4.31 14.88
N GLY A 77 -5.50 3.45 14.76
CA GLY A 77 -6.86 3.77 15.18
C GLY A 77 -7.68 4.57 14.17
N ARG A 78 -7.19 4.76 12.98
CA ARG A 78 -7.90 5.53 11.95
C ARG A 78 -7.50 5.07 10.55
N PRO A 79 -8.35 5.28 9.53
CA PRO A 79 -7.93 5.11 8.14
C PRO A 79 -6.91 6.18 7.76
N GLY A 80 -6.12 5.90 6.74
CA GLY A 80 -5.21 6.89 6.19
C GLY A 80 -5.94 7.95 5.39
N ASN A 81 -5.29 9.07 5.21
CA ASN A 81 -5.75 10.14 4.33
C ASN A 81 -4.99 10.00 3.00
N PRO A 82 -5.63 10.23 1.84
CA PRO A 82 -4.93 10.17 0.55
C PRO A 82 -3.65 11.01 0.49
N VAL A 83 -3.64 12.15 1.17
CA VAL A 83 -2.45 13.02 1.23
C VAL A 83 -1.29 12.31 1.91
N GLU A 84 -1.56 11.49 2.91
CA GLU A 84 -0.51 10.75 3.62
C GLU A 84 0.17 9.73 2.72
N ILE A 85 -0.61 9.07 1.83
CA ILE A 85 -0.04 8.17 0.83
C ILE A 85 0.80 8.96 -0.17
N ALA A 86 0.27 10.09 -0.64
CA ALA A 86 0.96 10.96 -1.59
C ALA A 86 2.28 11.51 -1.01
N GLU A 87 2.30 11.85 0.27
CA GLU A 87 3.52 12.30 0.95
C GLU A 87 4.61 11.23 0.94
N ALA A 88 4.25 9.99 1.18
CA ALA A 88 5.20 8.88 1.14
C ALA A 88 5.77 8.69 -0.27
N VAL A 89 4.92 8.72 -1.30
CA VAL A 89 5.35 8.62 -2.69
C VAL A 89 6.27 9.78 -3.07
N THR A 90 5.88 10.99 -2.71
CA THR A 90 6.66 12.20 -3.01
C THR A 90 8.05 12.13 -2.36
N TRP A 91 8.12 11.67 -1.10
CA TRP A 91 9.40 11.52 -0.44
C TRP A 91 10.30 10.51 -1.13
N LEU A 92 9.75 9.35 -1.51
CA LEU A 92 10.52 8.33 -2.24
C LEU A 92 11.04 8.83 -3.58
N LEU A 93 10.31 9.72 -4.23
CA LEU A 93 10.72 10.31 -5.51
C LEU A 93 11.72 11.44 -5.33
N SER A 94 11.89 11.94 -4.12
CA SER A 94 12.75 13.09 -3.86
C SER A 94 14.23 12.70 -3.68
N PRO A 95 15.15 13.65 -3.80
CA PRO A 95 16.57 13.41 -3.50
C PRO A 95 16.83 12.98 -2.06
N ARG A 96 15.89 13.24 -1.16
CA ARG A 96 16.02 12.80 0.25
C ARG A 96 16.06 11.28 0.37
N ALA A 97 15.46 10.57 -0.57
CA ALA A 97 15.46 9.13 -0.61
C ALA A 97 16.53 8.57 -1.55
N SER A 98 17.62 9.30 -1.77
CA SER A 98 18.61 8.98 -2.79
C SER A 98 19.32 7.65 -2.61
N TYR A 99 19.34 7.11 -1.41
CA TYR A 99 19.93 5.79 -1.14
C TYR A 99 18.87 4.69 -0.93
N VAL A 100 17.60 4.99 -1.25
CA VAL A 100 16.48 4.05 -1.10
C VAL A 100 16.09 3.52 -2.47
N THR A 101 16.32 2.24 -2.69
CA THR A 101 15.86 1.53 -3.88
C THR A 101 15.57 0.07 -3.52
N GLY A 102 14.63 -0.53 -4.19
CA GLY A 102 14.21 -1.91 -3.90
C GLY A 102 13.33 -2.04 -2.66
N ALA A 103 12.83 -0.95 -2.12
CA ALA A 103 12.01 -0.95 -0.92
C ALA A 103 10.52 -1.01 -1.23
N VAL A 104 9.78 -1.71 -0.37
CA VAL A 104 8.32 -1.63 -0.34
C VAL A 104 7.94 -0.94 0.97
N LEU A 105 7.43 0.27 0.86
CA LEU A 105 7.05 1.07 2.01
C LEU A 105 5.57 0.86 2.33
N ASN A 106 5.31 0.30 3.50
CA ASN A 106 3.94 0.13 3.96
C ASN A 106 3.46 1.43 4.58
N VAL A 107 2.40 1.99 4.03
CA VAL A 107 1.76 3.21 4.53
C VAL A 107 0.35 2.83 4.94
N SER A 108 0.24 2.19 6.08
CA SER A 108 -0.96 1.44 6.45
C SER A 108 -1.39 1.61 7.91
N GLY A 109 -0.75 2.54 8.64
CA GLY A 109 -1.06 2.72 10.05
C GLY A 109 -0.70 1.54 10.93
N GLY A 110 0.18 0.66 10.47
CA GLY A 110 0.65 -0.51 11.21
C GLY A 110 -0.08 -1.81 10.87
N LEU A 111 -0.97 -1.76 9.91
CA LEU A 111 -1.73 -2.95 9.51
C LEU A 111 -0.88 -3.94 8.71
#